data_a17903cc7d2d6f3828930296ae5aaddb
#
_entry.id   a17903cc7d2d6f3828930296ae5aaddb
#
_cell.length_a   1.000
_cell.length_b   1.000
_cell.length_c   1.000
_cell.angle_alpha   90.00
_cell.angle_beta   90.00
_cell.angle_gamma   90.00
#
_symmetry.space_group_name_H-M   'P 1'
#
loop_
_entity.id
_entity.type
_entity.pdbx_description
1 polymer ?
#
loop_
_entity_poly.entity_id
_entity_poly.type
_entity_poly.pdbx_seq_one_letter_code
_entity_poly.pdbx_strand_id
1 'polypeptide(L)'
;TGSGDSHDTDDSCLDVRGHNNVVENIKADNCLFGLDFKQSNNNLIRGNEIRSKELDLGVRGDGLRLWYSNDNIVEKNKIIESRDMVAWYAHRNTFRDNLGRRSRYSIHFMFANDNVVERNQFYDNAVGIYFMYTEGGKVRHNIISHSTGATGMGIGFKEASGAIIEYNEIIYCGIGIGSDLSPFQPDSTIEMRGNRFAYNGIGILFNSETGGNNMVDNIFEGNLTQVTYGGRGDNN
;
A
#
# COMPACT_ATOMS: atom_id res chain seq x y z
N THR A 1 10.75 -20.85 10.68
CA THR A 1 11.76 -19.82 10.98
C THR A 1 12.77 -19.74 9.86
N GLY A 2 13.02 -18.54 9.36
CA GLY A 2 14.00 -18.29 8.32
C GLY A 2 15.41 -18.13 8.88
N SER A 3 16.40 -18.70 8.17
CA SER A 3 17.82 -18.54 8.51
C SER A 3 18.60 -17.71 7.48
N GLY A 4 18.00 -17.37 6.35
CA GLY A 4 18.63 -16.60 5.29
C GLY A 4 18.98 -15.18 5.73
N ASP A 5 20.11 -14.65 5.25
CA ASP A 5 20.63 -13.34 5.59
C ASP A 5 21.05 -12.50 4.39
N SER A 6 21.04 -13.07 3.18
CA SER A 6 21.53 -12.41 1.98
C SER A 6 20.43 -11.68 1.21
N HIS A 7 20.55 -10.38 1.08
CA HIS A 7 19.72 -9.57 0.17
C HIS A 7 20.07 -9.83 -1.31
N ASP A 8 21.29 -10.21 -1.61
CA ASP A 8 21.75 -10.43 -2.99
C ASP A 8 21.12 -11.68 -3.61
N THR A 9 20.77 -12.65 -2.77
CA THR A 9 20.11 -13.89 -3.17
C THR A 9 18.62 -13.90 -2.88
N ASP A 10 18.06 -12.80 -2.34
CA ASP A 10 16.66 -12.70 -1.93
C ASP A 10 16.23 -13.86 -1.01
N ASP A 11 17.03 -14.15 0.03
CA ASP A 11 16.77 -15.26 0.94
C ASP A 11 15.38 -15.19 1.55
N SER A 12 14.46 -15.97 1.00
CA SER A 12 13.05 -16.01 1.38
C SER A 12 12.68 -17.27 2.15
N CYS A 13 11.67 -17.17 3.02
CA CYS A 13 11.11 -18.34 3.69
C CYS A 13 10.36 -19.26 2.72
N LEU A 14 9.77 -18.69 1.67
CA LEU A 14 9.14 -19.41 0.57
C LEU A 14 9.34 -18.65 -0.74
N ASP A 15 9.95 -19.27 -1.75
CA ASP A 15 10.05 -18.79 -3.14
C ASP A 15 9.09 -19.60 -4.03
N VAL A 16 8.23 -18.91 -4.76
CA VAL A 16 7.21 -19.51 -5.63
C VAL A 16 7.36 -19.00 -7.05
N ARG A 17 7.58 -19.89 -8.01
CA ARG A 17 7.71 -19.58 -9.43
C ARG A 17 6.68 -20.29 -10.31
N GLY A 18 5.62 -20.82 -9.71
CA GLY A 18 4.54 -21.54 -10.40
C GLY A 18 3.27 -20.73 -10.46
N HIS A 19 2.33 -21.15 -11.28
CA HIS A 19 1.01 -20.52 -11.42
C HIS A 19 -0.09 -21.39 -10.81
N ASN A 20 -1.24 -20.78 -10.50
CA ASN A 20 -2.44 -21.48 -10.02
C ASN A 20 -2.22 -22.26 -8.72
N ASN A 21 -1.33 -21.78 -7.85
CA ASN A 21 -1.05 -22.41 -6.56
C ASN A 21 -1.96 -21.86 -5.47
N VAL A 22 -2.12 -22.64 -4.42
CA VAL A 22 -2.70 -22.19 -3.14
C VAL A 22 -1.61 -22.25 -2.08
N VAL A 23 -1.32 -21.09 -1.47
CA VAL A 23 -0.36 -20.95 -0.38
C VAL A 23 -1.14 -20.46 0.83
N GLU A 24 -1.38 -21.36 1.78
CA GLU A 24 -2.27 -21.06 2.89
C GLU A 24 -1.80 -21.57 4.24
N ASN A 25 -2.19 -20.85 5.30
CA ASN A 25 -1.98 -21.23 6.70
C ASN A 25 -0.50 -21.46 7.07
N ILE A 26 0.41 -20.73 6.39
CA ILE A 26 1.84 -20.79 6.69
C ILE A 26 2.15 -19.78 7.79
N LYS A 27 2.98 -20.18 8.73
CA LYS A 27 3.66 -19.28 9.66
C LYS A 27 5.12 -19.11 9.24
N ALA A 28 5.42 -17.97 8.62
CA ALA A 28 6.76 -17.57 8.20
C ALA A 28 7.30 -16.54 9.21
N ASP A 29 8.20 -16.98 10.08
CA ASP A 29 8.72 -16.19 11.18
C ASP A 29 10.25 -16.04 11.09
N ASN A 30 10.75 -14.87 11.45
CA ASN A 30 12.18 -14.51 11.38
C ASN A 30 12.75 -14.65 9.95
N CYS A 31 11.99 -14.27 8.94
CA CYS A 31 12.40 -14.34 7.54
C CYS A 31 13.08 -13.04 7.10
N LEU A 32 14.15 -13.11 6.30
CA LEU A 32 14.64 -11.91 5.62
C LEU A 32 13.60 -11.45 4.62
N PHE A 33 13.24 -12.31 3.64
CA PHE A 33 12.03 -12.16 2.84
C PHE A 33 11.03 -13.24 3.26
N GLY A 34 9.75 -12.89 3.38
CA GLY A 34 8.71 -13.83 3.79
C GLY A 34 8.28 -14.75 2.66
N LEU A 35 7.20 -14.40 1.97
CA LEU A 35 6.69 -15.14 0.81
C LEU A 35 7.05 -14.37 -0.47
N ASP A 36 7.79 -14.96 -1.36
CA ASP A 36 8.30 -14.36 -2.58
C ASP A 36 7.77 -15.06 -3.83
N PHE A 37 6.93 -14.35 -4.59
CA PHE A 37 6.32 -14.85 -5.83
C PHE A 37 6.98 -14.16 -7.01
N LYS A 38 7.70 -14.93 -7.83
CA LYS A 38 8.42 -14.42 -9.01
C LYS A 38 7.83 -15.00 -10.29
N GLN A 39 7.30 -14.13 -11.16
CA GLN A 39 6.64 -14.54 -12.41
C GLN A 39 5.57 -15.62 -12.17
N SER A 40 4.77 -15.41 -11.14
CA SER A 40 3.87 -16.41 -10.56
C SER A 40 2.45 -15.85 -10.50
N ASN A 41 1.57 -16.33 -11.38
CA ASN A 41 0.25 -15.75 -11.62
C ASN A 41 -0.89 -16.64 -11.12
N ASN A 42 -2.07 -16.03 -10.91
CA ASN A 42 -3.31 -16.74 -10.57
C ASN A 42 -3.22 -17.57 -9.29
N ASN A 43 -2.43 -17.15 -8.32
CA ASN A 43 -2.29 -17.85 -7.05
C ASN A 43 -3.29 -17.31 -6.02
N LEU A 44 -3.68 -18.17 -5.09
CA LEU A 44 -4.41 -17.82 -3.88
C LEU A 44 -3.46 -17.87 -2.68
N ILE A 45 -3.21 -16.72 -2.07
CA ILE A 45 -2.29 -16.55 -0.93
C ILE A 45 -3.15 -16.12 0.25
N ARG A 46 -3.46 -17.05 1.16
CA ARG A 46 -4.45 -16.78 2.21
C ARG A 46 -4.08 -17.30 3.59
N GLY A 47 -4.52 -16.55 4.61
CA GLY A 47 -4.45 -17.01 6.01
C GLY A 47 -3.02 -17.23 6.53
N ASN A 48 -2.02 -16.61 5.89
CA ASN A 48 -0.62 -16.73 6.29
C ASN A 48 -0.28 -15.70 7.35
N GLU A 49 0.60 -16.05 8.28
CA GLU A 49 1.18 -15.14 9.25
C GLU A 49 2.67 -14.98 8.96
N ILE A 50 3.08 -13.74 8.66
CA ILE A 50 4.42 -13.44 8.17
C ILE A 50 5.04 -12.38 9.08
N ARG A 51 6.26 -12.65 9.54
CA ARG A 51 7.05 -11.72 10.33
C ARG A 51 8.50 -11.74 9.85
N SER A 52 9.06 -10.56 9.61
CA SER A 52 10.45 -10.43 9.22
C SER A 52 11.41 -10.56 10.41
N LYS A 53 12.70 -10.62 10.11
CA LYS A 53 13.79 -10.55 11.11
C LYS A 53 13.70 -9.25 11.90
N GLU A 54 14.12 -9.30 13.14
CA GLU A 54 14.25 -8.14 14.02
C GLU A 54 15.48 -7.31 13.61
N LEU A 55 15.34 -6.56 12.52
CA LEU A 55 16.33 -5.65 11.95
C LEU A 55 15.76 -4.24 11.90
N ASP A 56 16.61 -3.26 11.69
CA ASP A 56 16.15 -1.90 11.40
C ASP A 56 15.26 -1.89 10.15
N LEU A 57 14.21 -1.06 10.16
CA LEU A 57 13.16 -1.07 9.14
C LEU A 57 13.69 -0.94 7.71
N GLY A 58 14.76 -0.17 7.51
CA GLY A 58 15.37 0.05 6.20
C GLY A 58 16.08 -1.17 5.61
N VAL A 59 16.52 -2.11 6.46
CA VAL A 59 17.26 -3.32 6.08
C VAL A 59 16.45 -4.59 6.23
N ARG A 60 15.19 -4.52 6.66
CA ARG A 60 14.27 -5.66 6.60
C ARG A 60 13.96 -5.99 5.15
N GLY A 61 13.70 -7.25 4.87
CA GLY A 61 13.13 -7.67 3.59
C GLY A 61 11.61 -7.56 3.58
N ASP A 62 11.03 -7.76 2.42
CA ASP A 62 9.59 -7.69 2.22
C ASP A 62 8.89 -8.90 2.84
N GLY A 63 7.77 -8.68 3.53
CA GLY A 63 6.98 -9.77 4.11
C GLY A 63 6.30 -10.60 3.04
N LEU A 64 5.76 -9.95 2.02
CA LEU A 64 5.20 -10.60 0.84
C LEU A 64 5.62 -9.81 -0.40
N ARG A 65 6.16 -10.48 -1.41
CA ARG A 65 6.55 -9.85 -2.67
C ARG A 65 5.89 -10.55 -3.85
N LEU A 66 5.28 -9.74 -4.71
CA LEU A 66 4.81 -10.13 -6.03
C LEU A 66 5.70 -9.44 -7.06
N TRP A 67 6.61 -10.19 -7.70
CA TRP A 67 7.51 -9.70 -8.75
C TRP A 67 7.07 -10.24 -10.11
N TYR A 68 6.66 -9.35 -11.04
CA TYR A 68 6.05 -9.74 -12.32
C TYR A 68 4.97 -10.81 -12.16
N SER A 69 4.15 -10.70 -11.10
CA SER A 69 3.17 -11.71 -10.68
C SER A 69 1.78 -11.12 -10.68
N ASN A 70 0.97 -11.54 -11.65
CA ASN A 70 -0.33 -10.94 -11.96
C ASN A 70 -1.50 -11.82 -11.52
N ASP A 71 -2.68 -11.18 -11.39
CA ASP A 71 -3.95 -11.88 -11.21
C ASP A 71 -4.01 -12.76 -9.95
N ASN A 72 -3.22 -12.42 -8.92
CA ASN A 72 -3.19 -13.14 -7.65
C ASN A 72 -4.24 -12.59 -6.67
N ILE A 73 -4.70 -13.43 -5.77
CA ILE A 73 -5.54 -13.06 -4.63
C ILE A 73 -4.73 -13.22 -3.35
N VAL A 74 -4.54 -12.12 -2.65
CA VAL A 74 -3.85 -12.04 -1.35
C VAL A 74 -4.90 -11.70 -0.30
N GLU A 75 -5.32 -12.67 0.52
CA GLU A 75 -6.41 -12.47 1.46
C GLU A 75 -6.19 -13.04 2.85
N LYS A 76 -6.74 -12.38 3.84
CA LYS A 76 -6.73 -12.84 5.25
C LYS A 76 -5.34 -13.15 5.80
N ASN A 77 -4.29 -12.53 5.24
CA ASN A 77 -2.94 -12.68 5.75
C ASN A 77 -2.66 -11.64 6.86
N LYS A 78 -1.72 -11.99 7.73
CA LYS A 78 -1.16 -11.09 8.72
C LYS A 78 0.31 -10.85 8.39
N ILE A 79 0.65 -9.62 8.02
CA ILE A 79 2.03 -9.22 7.75
C ILE A 79 2.43 -8.21 8.84
N ILE A 80 3.39 -8.60 9.66
CA ILE A 80 3.75 -7.86 10.86
C ILE A 80 5.26 -7.64 10.88
N GLU A 81 5.67 -6.41 11.19
CA GLU A 81 7.08 -6.07 11.38
C GLU A 81 7.97 -6.46 10.18
N SER A 82 7.47 -6.20 8.98
CA SER A 82 8.23 -6.41 7.75
C SER A 82 8.60 -5.07 7.10
N ARG A 83 9.37 -5.10 6.03
CA ARG A 83 9.58 -3.89 5.25
C ARG A 83 8.29 -3.52 4.53
N ASP A 84 7.89 -4.30 3.55
CA ASP A 84 6.71 -4.05 2.73
C ASP A 84 5.92 -5.34 2.45
N MET A 85 4.65 -5.17 2.11
CA MET A 85 3.95 -6.07 1.19
C MET A 85 4.01 -5.38 -0.17
N VAL A 86 4.76 -5.93 -1.14
CA VAL A 86 5.06 -5.22 -2.38
C VAL A 86 4.52 -5.94 -3.62
N ALA A 87 3.90 -5.18 -4.52
CA ALA A 87 3.59 -5.57 -5.88
C ALA A 87 4.46 -4.75 -6.84
N TRP A 88 5.45 -5.39 -7.48
CA TRP A 88 6.40 -4.75 -8.36
C TRP A 88 6.31 -5.33 -9.77
N TYR A 89 5.96 -4.49 -10.75
CA TYR A 89 5.54 -4.91 -12.11
C TYR A 89 4.46 -6.00 -12.06
N ALA A 90 3.53 -5.88 -11.10
CA ALA A 90 2.54 -6.90 -10.80
C ALA A 90 1.12 -6.30 -10.86
N HIS A 91 0.34 -6.74 -11.84
CA HIS A 91 -0.92 -6.12 -12.24
C HIS A 91 -2.14 -6.96 -11.85
N ARG A 92 -3.29 -6.30 -11.68
CA ARG A 92 -4.60 -6.94 -11.48
C ARG A 92 -4.66 -7.91 -10.30
N ASN A 93 -3.85 -7.66 -9.28
CA ASN A 93 -3.91 -8.44 -8.05
C ASN A 93 -4.99 -7.88 -7.11
N THR A 94 -5.55 -8.71 -6.29
CA THR A 94 -6.52 -8.32 -5.26
C THR A 94 -5.95 -8.59 -3.88
N PHE A 95 -5.85 -7.54 -3.08
CA PHE A 95 -5.43 -7.58 -1.68
C PHE A 95 -6.67 -7.30 -0.82
N ARG A 96 -7.15 -8.29 -0.08
CA ARG A 96 -8.36 -8.12 0.72
C ARG A 96 -8.32 -8.80 2.07
N ASP A 97 -9.01 -8.19 3.03
CA ASP A 97 -9.17 -8.74 4.37
C ASP A 97 -7.83 -9.05 5.09
N ASN A 98 -6.74 -8.37 4.71
CA ASN A 98 -5.42 -8.54 5.31
C ASN A 98 -5.21 -7.59 6.50
N LEU A 99 -4.33 -7.99 7.40
CA LEU A 99 -3.80 -7.15 8.48
C LEU A 99 -2.32 -6.85 8.21
N GLY A 100 -1.98 -5.55 8.09
CA GLY A 100 -0.61 -5.05 7.99
C GLY A 100 -0.26 -4.19 9.20
N ARG A 101 0.83 -4.48 9.90
CA ARG A 101 1.19 -3.74 11.10
C ARG A 101 2.69 -3.60 11.31
N ARG A 102 3.12 -2.39 11.76
CA ARG A 102 4.51 -2.04 12.08
C ARG A 102 5.49 -2.34 10.96
N SER A 103 5.08 -2.01 9.74
CA SER A 103 5.85 -2.13 8.52
C SER A 103 6.21 -0.75 7.96
N ARG A 104 7.10 -0.70 6.99
CA ARG A 104 7.36 0.55 6.26
C ARG A 104 6.13 0.90 5.44
N TYR A 105 5.73 0.06 4.51
CA TYR A 105 4.47 0.18 3.77
C TYR A 105 3.64 -1.08 3.97
N SER A 106 2.36 -0.93 4.39
CA SER A 106 1.49 -2.09 4.43
C SER A 106 1.28 -2.67 3.04
N ILE A 107 1.09 -1.81 2.03
CA ILE A 107 1.17 -2.23 0.61
C ILE A 107 1.93 -1.16 -0.18
N HIS A 108 2.87 -1.61 -1.00
CA HIS A 108 3.63 -0.82 -1.94
C HIS A 108 3.41 -1.30 -3.36
N PHE A 109 2.83 -0.46 -4.18
CA PHE A 109 2.70 -0.67 -5.62
C PHE A 109 3.78 0.10 -6.36
N MET A 110 4.55 -0.59 -7.19
CA MET A 110 5.60 0.02 -8.00
C MET A 110 5.51 -0.49 -9.43
N PHE A 111 5.20 0.38 -10.39
CA PHE A 111 4.88 0.00 -11.78
C PHE A 111 3.84 -1.11 -11.86
N ALA A 112 2.80 -1.03 -11.02
CA ALA A 112 1.85 -2.12 -10.77
C ALA A 112 0.41 -1.60 -10.93
N ASN A 113 -0.21 -1.88 -12.07
CA ASN A 113 -1.47 -1.29 -12.49
C ASN A 113 -2.69 -2.14 -12.11
N ASP A 114 -3.86 -1.51 -12.02
CA ASP A 114 -5.18 -2.14 -11.89
C ASP A 114 -5.33 -3.07 -10.66
N ASN A 115 -4.57 -2.82 -9.60
CA ASN A 115 -4.68 -3.60 -8.38
C ASN A 115 -5.86 -3.14 -7.52
N VAL A 116 -6.46 -4.05 -6.78
CA VAL A 116 -7.58 -3.81 -5.87
C VAL A 116 -7.15 -4.03 -4.42
N VAL A 117 -7.42 -3.05 -3.56
CA VAL A 117 -7.15 -3.11 -2.12
C VAL A 117 -8.46 -2.88 -1.37
N GLU A 118 -9.00 -3.90 -0.74
CA GLU A 118 -10.31 -3.79 -0.12
C GLU A 118 -10.42 -4.50 1.24
N ARG A 119 -11.14 -3.87 2.17
CA ARG A 119 -11.43 -4.41 3.51
C ARG A 119 -10.19 -4.83 4.31
N ASN A 120 -9.04 -4.19 4.06
CA ASN A 120 -7.84 -4.44 4.84
C ASN A 120 -7.79 -3.54 6.08
N GLN A 121 -6.97 -3.92 7.03
CA GLN A 121 -6.69 -3.19 8.25
C GLN A 121 -5.19 -2.93 8.35
N PHE A 122 -4.78 -1.66 8.35
CA PHE A 122 -3.39 -1.24 8.35
C PHE A 122 -3.13 -0.31 9.54
N TYR A 123 -2.28 -0.74 10.46
CA TYR A 123 -2.02 -0.04 11.72
C TYR A 123 -0.53 0.17 11.99
N ASP A 124 -0.18 1.31 12.55
CA ASP A 124 1.16 1.61 13.05
C ASP A 124 2.26 1.46 11.98
N ASN A 125 1.99 1.79 10.73
CA ASN A 125 2.96 1.71 9.64
C ASN A 125 3.56 3.10 9.37
N ALA A 126 4.71 3.15 8.68
CA ALA A 126 5.18 4.46 8.21
C ALA A 126 4.25 5.00 7.13
N VAL A 127 3.80 4.15 6.19
CA VAL A 127 2.74 4.47 5.23
C VAL A 127 1.78 3.27 5.14
N GLY A 128 0.48 3.55 5.07
CA GLY A 128 -0.52 2.49 4.86
C GLY A 128 -0.41 1.89 3.46
N ILE A 129 -0.75 2.65 2.44
CA ILE A 129 -0.72 2.20 1.03
C ILE A 129 0.09 3.22 0.22
N TYR A 130 1.01 2.78 -0.62
CA TYR A 130 1.79 3.66 -1.47
C TYR A 130 1.74 3.22 -2.94
N PHE A 131 1.32 4.14 -3.80
CA PHE A 131 1.27 3.99 -5.25
C PHE A 131 2.41 4.78 -5.88
N MET A 132 3.31 4.08 -6.58
CA MET A 132 4.42 4.69 -7.31
C MET A 132 4.41 4.25 -8.76
N TYR A 133 4.31 5.21 -9.68
CA TYR A 133 4.37 4.96 -11.13
C TYR A 133 3.29 3.96 -11.58
N THR A 134 2.05 4.15 -11.10
CA THR A 134 0.94 3.23 -11.33
C THR A 134 -0.18 3.88 -12.13
N GLU A 135 -0.93 3.06 -12.83
CA GLU A 135 -2.16 3.47 -13.51
C GLU A 135 -3.32 2.57 -13.07
N GLY A 136 -4.49 3.19 -12.87
CA GLY A 136 -5.65 2.49 -12.32
C GLY A 136 -5.49 2.19 -10.82
N GLY A 137 -6.25 1.22 -10.36
CA GLY A 137 -6.27 0.78 -8.97
C GLY A 137 -7.51 1.24 -8.21
N LYS A 138 -7.97 0.37 -7.30
CA LYS A 138 -9.14 0.65 -6.45
C LYS A 138 -8.80 0.38 -4.99
N VAL A 139 -9.03 1.38 -4.14
CA VAL A 139 -8.83 1.27 -2.69
C VAL A 139 -10.16 1.55 -2.01
N ARG A 140 -10.75 0.53 -1.37
CA ARG A 140 -12.08 0.68 -0.81
C ARG A 140 -12.29 -0.08 0.50
N HIS A 141 -13.09 0.52 1.38
CA HIS A 141 -13.50 -0.09 2.66
C HIS A 141 -12.32 -0.53 3.53
N ASN A 142 -11.18 0.14 3.45
CA ASN A 142 -10.03 -0.14 4.30
C ASN A 142 -10.05 0.75 5.55
N ILE A 143 -9.48 0.25 6.63
CA ILE A 143 -9.16 1.02 7.82
C ILE A 143 -7.63 1.21 7.85
N ILE A 144 -7.20 2.46 7.83
CA ILE A 144 -5.79 2.83 7.86
C ILE A 144 -5.59 3.79 9.02
N SER A 145 -4.76 3.43 9.97
CA SER A 145 -4.54 4.30 11.12
C SER A 145 -3.12 4.30 11.67
N HIS A 146 -2.79 5.40 12.35
CA HIS A 146 -1.51 5.59 13.03
C HIS A 146 -0.30 5.45 12.08
N SER A 147 -0.47 5.90 10.82
CA SER A 147 0.68 6.07 9.92
C SER A 147 1.38 7.37 10.29
N THR A 148 2.50 7.26 11.01
CA THR A 148 3.19 8.38 11.63
C THR A 148 4.69 8.38 11.31
N GLY A 149 5.38 9.44 11.68
CA GLY A 149 6.80 9.65 11.36
C GLY A 149 7.00 10.64 10.22
N ALA A 150 8.22 10.79 9.73
CA ALA A 150 8.60 11.79 8.74
C ALA A 150 7.84 11.67 7.40
N THR A 151 7.41 10.47 7.05
CA THR A 151 6.62 10.17 5.84
C THR A 151 5.24 9.63 6.18
N GLY A 152 4.74 9.89 7.38
CA GLY A 152 3.52 9.28 7.91
C GLY A 152 2.28 9.59 7.09
N MET A 153 1.90 8.71 6.16
CA MET A 153 0.73 8.85 5.30
C MET A 153 -0.18 7.64 5.37
N GLY A 154 -1.50 7.87 5.39
CA GLY A 154 -2.45 6.79 5.19
C GLY A 154 -2.34 6.21 3.78
N ILE A 155 -2.49 7.04 2.75
CA ILE A 155 -2.28 6.67 1.35
C ILE A 155 -1.36 7.70 0.70
N GLY A 156 -0.36 7.23 -0.03
CA GLY A 156 0.56 8.07 -0.80
C GLY A 156 0.48 7.78 -2.30
N PHE A 157 0.59 8.84 -3.10
CA PHE A 157 0.69 8.76 -4.56
C PHE A 157 1.95 9.46 -5.03
N LYS A 158 2.68 8.82 -5.94
CA LYS A 158 3.78 9.43 -6.68
C LYS A 158 3.69 9.03 -8.14
N GLU A 159 3.47 10.03 -9.01
CA GLU A 159 3.33 9.83 -10.46
C GLU A 159 2.34 8.69 -10.79
N ALA A 160 1.19 8.71 -10.10
CA ALA A 160 0.11 7.73 -10.28
C ALA A 160 -1.09 8.39 -10.97
N SER A 161 -1.91 7.58 -11.63
CA SER A 161 -3.08 8.04 -12.39
C SER A 161 -4.24 7.07 -12.28
N GLY A 162 -5.47 7.53 -12.53
CA GLY A 162 -6.65 6.67 -12.71
C GLY A 162 -7.12 5.92 -11.47
N ALA A 163 -6.66 6.28 -10.28
CA ALA A 163 -7.03 5.58 -9.06
C ALA A 163 -8.42 6.00 -8.53
N ILE A 164 -9.15 5.04 -7.94
CA ILE A 164 -10.43 5.25 -7.26
C ILE A 164 -10.26 4.90 -5.78
N ILE A 165 -10.45 5.89 -4.92
CA ILE A 165 -10.30 5.78 -3.46
C ILE A 165 -11.66 6.03 -2.83
N GLU A 166 -12.30 4.98 -2.31
CA GLU A 166 -13.68 5.11 -1.86
C GLU A 166 -13.99 4.40 -0.54
N TYR A 167 -14.78 5.05 0.30
CA TYR A 167 -15.32 4.48 1.54
C TYR A 167 -14.24 3.94 2.49
N ASN A 168 -13.06 4.56 2.53
CA ASN A 168 -12.00 4.21 3.48
C ASN A 168 -12.10 5.06 4.74
N GLU A 169 -11.65 4.50 5.85
CA GLU A 169 -11.43 5.21 7.10
C GLU A 169 -9.94 5.43 7.31
N ILE A 170 -9.49 6.69 7.27
CA ILE A 170 -8.08 7.08 7.38
C ILE A 170 -7.95 8.02 8.55
N ILE A 171 -7.36 7.53 9.65
CA ILE A 171 -7.43 8.21 10.94
C ILE A 171 -6.08 8.20 11.69
N TYR A 172 -5.84 9.23 12.46
CA TYR A 172 -4.64 9.37 13.30
C TYR A 172 -3.32 9.23 12.51
N CYS A 173 -3.31 9.65 11.25
CA CYS A 173 -2.11 9.69 10.41
C CYS A 173 -1.46 11.08 10.43
N GLY A 174 -0.20 11.17 10.09
CA GLY A 174 0.43 12.47 9.83
C GLY A 174 -0.27 13.18 8.68
N ILE A 175 -0.45 12.47 7.57
CA ILE A 175 -1.20 12.89 6.39
C ILE A 175 -2.17 11.75 6.03
N GLY A 176 -3.45 12.07 5.82
CA GLY A 176 -4.43 11.08 5.38
C GLY A 176 -4.13 10.59 3.95
N ILE A 177 -4.18 11.48 2.97
CA ILE A 177 -3.70 11.22 1.59
C ILE A 177 -2.66 12.25 1.22
N GLY A 178 -1.49 11.79 0.75
CA GLY A 178 -0.45 12.62 0.14
C GLY A 178 -0.36 12.35 -1.37
N SER A 179 -0.53 13.38 -2.20
CA SER A 179 -0.49 13.26 -3.65
C SER A 179 0.68 14.09 -4.21
N ASP A 180 1.65 13.41 -4.81
CA ASP A 180 2.81 14.02 -5.45
C ASP A 180 2.82 13.69 -6.95
N LEU A 181 2.82 14.74 -7.80
CA LEU A 181 2.74 14.64 -9.26
C LEU A 181 1.64 13.66 -9.74
N SER A 182 0.47 13.72 -9.09
CA SER A 182 -0.63 12.79 -9.38
C SER A 182 -1.97 13.55 -9.44
N PRO A 183 -2.83 13.26 -10.46
CA PRO A 183 -2.62 12.32 -11.56
C PRO A 183 -1.47 12.75 -12.47
N PHE A 184 -0.65 11.79 -12.94
CA PHE A 184 0.53 12.06 -13.76
C PHE A 184 0.23 12.09 -15.25
N GLN A 185 -0.64 11.19 -15.73
CA GLN A 185 -1.01 11.13 -17.14
C GLN A 185 -1.94 12.29 -17.52
N PRO A 186 -1.76 12.91 -18.68
CA PRO A 186 -2.69 13.93 -19.19
C PRO A 186 -4.14 13.41 -19.20
N ASP A 187 -5.08 14.29 -18.87
CA ASP A 187 -6.53 14.01 -18.85
C ASP A 187 -6.98 12.87 -17.94
N SER A 188 -6.07 12.36 -17.09
CA SER A 188 -6.40 11.37 -16.08
C SER A 188 -6.95 12.01 -14.81
N THR A 189 -7.66 11.19 -14.01
CA THR A 189 -8.22 11.62 -12.73
C THR A 189 -7.82 10.69 -11.60
N ILE A 190 -7.82 11.20 -10.37
CA ILE A 190 -7.89 10.41 -9.15
C ILE A 190 -9.20 10.76 -8.45
N GLU A 191 -10.04 9.77 -8.23
CA GLU A 191 -11.34 9.95 -7.58
C GLU A 191 -11.25 9.58 -6.10
N MET A 192 -11.68 10.48 -5.23
CA MET A 192 -11.75 10.29 -3.78
C MET A 192 -13.19 10.54 -3.35
N ARG A 193 -13.93 9.48 -2.98
CA ARG A 193 -15.33 9.64 -2.61
C ARG A 193 -15.73 8.86 -1.37
N GLY A 194 -16.57 9.45 -0.54
CA GLY A 194 -17.15 8.83 0.64
C GLY A 194 -16.13 8.37 1.68
N ASN A 195 -14.89 8.88 1.64
CA ASN A 195 -13.86 8.54 2.62
C ASN A 195 -14.03 9.37 3.89
N ARG A 196 -13.63 8.82 5.02
CA ARG A 196 -13.55 9.52 6.30
C ARG A 196 -12.09 9.80 6.64
N PHE A 197 -11.73 11.07 6.75
CA PHE A 197 -10.43 11.55 7.22
C PHE A 197 -10.62 12.17 8.60
N ALA A 198 -10.12 11.50 9.65
CA ALA A 198 -10.33 11.99 11.00
C ALA A 198 -9.06 11.99 11.85
N TYR A 199 -8.88 13.06 12.61
CA TYR A 199 -7.80 13.24 13.59
C TYR A 199 -6.40 13.09 12.98
N ASN A 200 -6.24 13.43 11.70
CA ASN A 200 -4.94 13.47 11.02
C ASN A 200 -4.28 14.84 11.23
N GLY A 201 -2.97 14.92 11.02
CA GLY A 201 -2.32 16.22 10.91
C GLY A 201 -2.87 16.97 9.70
N ILE A 202 -2.84 16.37 8.52
CA ILE A 202 -3.46 16.87 7.29
C ILE A 202 -4.38 15.79 6.75
N GLY A 203 -5.63 16.13 6.41
CA GLY A 203 -6.56 15.19 5.78
C GLY A 203 -6.08 14.82 4.39
N ILE A 204 -5.92 15.79 3.49
CA ILE A 204 -5.37 15.57 2.14
C ILE A 204 -4.33 16.64 1.82
N LEU A 205 -3.16 16.23 1.35
CA LEU A 205 -2.07 17.08 0.88
C LEU A 205 -1.83 16.87 -0.62
N PHE A 206 -1.99 17.90 -1.42
CA PHE A 206 -1.59 17.95 -2.81
C PHE A 206 -0.25 18.71 -2.93
N ASN A 207 0.81 18.00 -3.30
CA ASN A 207 2.17 18.56 -3.44
C ASN A 207 2.49 19.07 -4.85
N SER A 208 1.56 18.98 -5.78
CA SER A 208 1.78 19.39 -7.17
C SER A 208 0.63 20.23 -7.69
N GLU A 209 0.89 20.98 -8.77
CA GLU A 209 -0.10 21.81 -9.47
C GLU A 209 -0.99 21.00 -10.43
N THR A 210 -0.86 19.67 -10.46
CA THR A 210 -1.65 18.82 -11.36
C THR A 210 -3.12 18.84 -10.96
N GLY A 211 -3.97 19.22 -11.90
CA GLY A 211 -5.42 19.08 -11.77
C GLY A 211 -5.88 17.61 -11.85
N GLY A 212 -7.19 17.38 -11.87
CA GLY A 212 -7.77 16.05 -12.05
C GLY A 212 -7.97 15.24 -10.76
N ASN A 213 -7.77 15.84 -9.59
CA ASN A 213 -8.14 15.23 -8.32
C ASN A 213 -9.59 15.59 -7.96
N ASN A 214 -10.49 14.62 -8.01
CA ASN A 214 -11.90 14.79 -7.75
C ASN A 214 -12.25 14.30 -6.33
N MET A 215 -12.87 15.17 -5.54
CA MET A 215 -13.29 14.86 -4.18
C MET A 215 -14.83 14.99 -4.07
N VAL A 216 -15.50 13.91 -3.69
CA VAL A 216 -16.97 13.89 -3.56
C VAL A 216 -17.37 13.20 -2.26
N ASP A 217 -18.26 13.81 -1.50
CA ASP A 217 -18.88 13.24 -0.30
C ASP A 217 -17.89 12.70 0.76
N ASN A 218 -16.67 13.25 0.82
CA ASN A 218 -15.72 12.90 1.87
C ASN A 218 -16.03 13.63 3.18
N ILE A 219 -15.77 12.96 4.28
CA ILE A 219 -15.96 13.50 5.64
C ILE A 219 -14.60 13.84 6.23
N PHE A 220 -14.46 15.08 6.71
CA PHE A 220 -13.27 15.56 7.41
C PHE A 220 -13.65 15.91 8.85
N GLU A 221 -12.98 15.30 9.83
CA GLU A 221 -13.31 15.47 11.24
C GLU A 221 -12.03 15.59 12.09
N GLY A 222 -11.89 16.69 12.83
CA GLY A 222 -10.82 16.83 13.82
C GLY A 222 -9.38 16.82 13.30
N ASN A 223 -9.16 16.96 11.97
CA ASN A 223 -7.81 17.10 11.44
C ASN A 223 -7.28 18.51 11.75
N LEU A 224 -5.97 18.70 11.88
CA LEU A 224 -5.39 20.03 12.06
C LEU A 224 -5.59 20.89 10.79
N THR A 225 -5.44 20.25 9.62
CA THR A 225 -5.77 20.85 8.31
C THR A 225 -6.60 19.86 7.51
N GLN A 226 -7.72 20.30 6.95
CA GLN A 226 -8.58 19.39 6.19
C GLN A 226 -7.98 19.04 4.83
N VAL A 227 -7.68 20.08 4.05
CA VAL A 227 -7.05 19.94 2.73
C VAL A 227 -6.03 21.04 2.58
N THR A 228 -4.85 20.71 2.07
CA THR A 228 -3.83 21.68 1.71
C THR A 228 -3.31 21.43 0.31
N TYR A 229 -2.98 22.52 -0.37
CA TYR A 229 -2.45 22.51 -1.71
C TYR A 229 -1.08 23.18 -1.67
N GLY A 230 -0.03 22.41 -1.96
CA GLY A 230 1.37 22.85 -1.90
C GLY A 230 1.91 23.44 -3.20
N GLY A 231 1.14 23.41 -4.27
CA GLY A 231 1.53 23.99 -5.55
C GLY A 231 1.58 25.54 -5.51
N ARG A 232 2.40 26.15 -6.34
CA ARG A 232 2.29 27.58 -6.60
C ARG A 232 1.04 27.79 -7.44
N GLY A 233 -0.05 28.14 -6.79
CA GLY A 233 -1.25 28.55 -7.50
C GLY A 233 -0.97 29.83 -8.29
N ASP A 234 -0.66 29.71 -9.55
CA ASP A 234 -0.85 30.83 -10.47
C ASP A 234 -2.36 31.00 -10.63
N ASN A 235 -2.93 31.79 -9.74
CA ASN A 235 -4.28 32.31 -9.90
C ASN A 235 -4.27 33.29 -11.09
N ASN A 236 -4.54 32.79 -12.28
CA ASN A 236 -4.97 33.57 -13.41
C ASN A 236 -6.43 33.30 -13.70
#